data_8e71faacc0b731ea7f07d916159199d9
#
_entry.id   8e71faacc0b731ea7f07d916159199d9
#
_cell.length_a   1.000
_cell.length_b   1.000
_cell.length_c   1.000
_cell.angle_alpha   90.00
_cell.angle_beta   90.00
_cell.angle_gamma   90.00
#
_symmetry.space_group_name_H-M   'P 1'
#
loop_
_entity.id
_entity.type
_entity.pdbx_description
1 polymer ?
#
loop_
_entity_poly.entity_id
_entity_poly.type
_entity_poly.pdbx_seq_one_letter_code
_entity_poly.pdbx_strand_id
1 'polypeptide(L)'
;MNNPREIIIAIDAMGGDLGPIAVINGAFQASKKIPKIKFIFFGNKIEITPLLKKKDILNISEIVHTEQVITNDIKPTIALRKFRKSSMFKAIESVKSGESNAVVSNGNTGALMVISTVLMK
;
A
#
# COMPACT_ATOMS: atom_id res chain seq x y z
N MET A 1 -23.68 -4.10 -11.46
CA MET A 1 -23.10 -2.97 -12.17
C MET A 1 -21.96 -2.38 -11.36
N ASN A 2 -20.80 -2.25 -11.97
CA ASN A 2 -19.70 -1.65 -11.25
C ASN A 2 -19.88 -0.14 -11.14
N ASN A 3 -19.19 0.44 -10.20
CA ASN A 3 -19.19 1.87 -9.99
C ASN A 3 -17.89 2.45 -10.57
N PRO A 4 -17.94 3.00 -11.80
CA PRO A 4 -16.70 3.46 -12.46
C PRO A 4 -16.03 4.62 -11.74
N ARG A 5 -16.69 5.21 -10.75
CA ARG A 5 -16.10 6.29 -9.97
C ARG A 5 -15.44 5.82 -8.69
N GLU A 6 -15.62 4.56 -8.33
CA GLU A 6 -14.92 4.01 -7.18
C GLU A 6 -13.45 3.82 -7.50
N ILE A 7 -12.59 4.37 -6.68
CA ILE A 7 -11.14 4.28 -6.83
C ILE A 7 -10.58 3.55 -5.63
N ILE A 8 -9.86 2.48 -5.87
CA ILE A 8 -9.23 1.69 -4.81
C ILE A 8 -7.72 1.85 -4.90
N ILE A 9 -7.13 2.39 -3.86
CA ILE A 9 -5.69 2.64 -3.78
C ILE A 9 -5.05 1.62 -2.84
N ALA A 10 -4.09 0.87 -3.36
CA ALA A 10 -3.26 0.00 -2.55
C ALA A 10 -2.14 0.81 -1.92
N ILE A 11 -1.94 0.66 -0.63
CA ILE A 11 -0.93 1.43 0.10
C ILE A 11 0.02 0.47 0.80
N ASP A 12 1.32 0.58 0.48
CA ASP A 12 2.37 -0.03 1.26
C ASP A 12 2.53 0.82 2.52
N ALA A 13 1.96 0.34 3.63
CA ALA A 13 1.88 1.12 4.85
C ALA A 13 3.14 1.07 5.70
N MET A 14 4.09 0.19 5.35
CA MET A 14 5.26 -0.06 6.20
C MET A 14 6.56 0.52 5.63
N GLY A 15 6.55 0.96 4.39
CA GLY A 15 7.74 1.54 3.79
C GLY A 15 7.99 2.96 4.24
N GLY A 16 9.24 3.39 4.13
CA GLY A 16 9.64 4.76 4.44
C GLY A 16 9.99 4.99 5.90
N ASP A 17 10.67 6.12 6.14
CA ASP A 17 11.21 6.44 7.46
C ASP A 17 10.15 6.84 8.48
N LEU A 18 9.02 7.36 8.01
CA LEU A 18 7.95 7.84 8.89
C LEU A 18 6.91 6.77 9.21
N GLY A 19 7.03 5.59 8.58
CA GLY A 19 6.16 4.48 8.85
C GLY A 19 4.70 4.69 8.48
N PRO A 20 3.77 3.94 9.10
CA PRO A 20 2.36 3.98 8.74
C PRO A 20 1.69 5.34 8.95
N ILE A 21 2.16 6.13 9.91
CA ILE A 21 1.53 7.41 10.23
C ILE A 21 1.46 8.33 9.01
N ALA A 22 2.56 8.42 8.26
CA ALA A 22 2.64 9.34 7.12
C ALA A 22 1.65 8.95 6.02
N VAL A 23 1.60 7.67 5.64
CA VAL A 23 0.71 7.25 4.55
C VAL A 23 -0.76 7.30 4.97
N ILE A 24 -1.06 7.03 6.23
CA ILE A 24 -2.43 7.11 6.73
C ILE A 24 -2.90 8.56 6.78
N ASN A 25 -2.04 9.49 7.19
CA ASN A 25 -2.37 10.92 7.12
C ASN A 25 -2.66 11.35 5.67
N GLY A 26 -1.85 10.88 4.73
CA GLY A 26 -2.09 11.15 3.30
C GLY A 26 -3.41 10.59 2.82
N ALA A 27 -3.72 9.35 3.20
CA ALA A 27 -4.99 8.72 2.85
C ALA A 27 -6.17 9.50 3.40
N PHE A 28 -6.08 9.94 4.65
CA PHE A 28 -7.10 10.77 5.27
C PHE A 28 -7.35 12.06 4.48
N GLN A 29 -6.29 12.75 4.09
CA GLN A 29 -6.42 13.98 3.30
C GLN A 29 -7.06 13.69 1.94
N ALA A 30 -6.66 12.61 1.27
CA ALA A 30 -7.24 12.23 0.00
C ALA A 30 -8.73 11.90 0.12
N SER A 31 -9.13 11.25 1.21
CA SER A 31 -10.53 10.87 1.43
C SER A 31 -11.46 12.08 1.53
N LYS A 32 -10.93 13.22 1.96
CA LYS A 32 -11.70 14.45 2.03
C LYS A 32 -11.94 15.09 0.67
N LYS A 33 -11.07 14.82 -0.30
CA LYS A 33 -11.09 15.48 -1.60
C LYS A 33 -11.65 14.60 -2.71
N ILE A 34 -11.56 13.29 -2.58
CA ILE A 34 -11.93 12.35 -3.63
C ILE A 34 -13.09 11.51 -3.15
N PRO A 35 -14.31 11.75 -3.67
CA PRO A 35 -15.46 10.93 -3.30
C PRO A 35 -15.28 9.50 -3.78
N LYS A 36 -15.80 8.56 -3.02
CA LYS A 36 -15.78 7.12 -3.34
C LYS A 36 -14.38 6.52 -3.44
N ILE A 37 -13.39 7.13 -2.79
CA ILE A 37 -12.08 6.53 -2.66
C ILE A 37 -12.13 5.45 -1.59
N LYS A 38 -11.41 4.36 -1.83
CA LYS A 38 -11.21 3.29 -0.85
C LYS A 38 -9.75 2.90 -0.83
N PHE A 39 -9.33 2.30 0.26
CA PHE A 39 -7.93 1.95 0.46
C PHE A 39 -7.78 0.49 0.83
N ILE A 40 -6.70 -0.11 0.37
CA ILE A 40 -6.22 -1.40 0.89
C ILE A 40 -4.83 -1.13 1.44
N PHE A 41 -4.69 -1.25 2.76
CA PHE A 41 -3.41 -1.06 3.43
C PHE A 41 -2.71 -2.39 3.62
N PHE A 42 -1.49 -2.47 3.15
CA PHE A 42 -0.65 -3.66 3.29
C PHE A 42 0.40 -3.39 4.35
N GLY A 43 0.37 -4.15 5.43
CA GLY A 43 1.29 -3.94 6.53
C GLY A 43 0.85 -4.64 7.80
N ASN A 44 1.42 -4.21 8.91
CA ASN A 44 1.13 -4.80 10.20
C ASN A 44 -0.24 -4.33 10.69
N LYS A 45 -1.19 -5.26 10.74
CA LYS A 45 -2.58 -4.95 11.10
C LYS A 45 -2.70 -4.36 12.49
N ILE A 46 -1.87 -4.81 13.43
CA ILE A 46 -1.92 -4.33 14.82
C ILE A 46 -1.53 -2.85 14.89
N GLU A 47 -0.54 -2.45 14.09
CA GLU A 47 -0.11 -1.04 14.06
C GLU A 47 -1.07 -0.16 13.26
N ILE A 48 -1.62 -0.68 12.18
CA ILE A 48 -2.43 0.11 11.24
C ILE A 48 -3.84 0.36 11.78
N THR A 49 -4.48 -0.64 12.36
CA THR A 49 -5.89 -0.54 12.77
C THR A 49 -6.17 0.65 13.68
N PRO A 50 -5.42 0.87 14.78
CA PRO A 50 -5.71 2.01 15.65
C PRO A 50 -5.53 3.36 14.95
N LEU A 51 -4.60 3.45 13.99
CA LEU A 51 -4.38 4.69 13.26
C LEU A 51 -5.55 5.00 12.32
N LEU A 52 -6.11 3.99 11.67
CA LEU A 52 -7.29 4.17 10.82
C LEU A 52 -8.51 4.56 11.63
N LYS A 53 -8.68 3.98 12.82
CA LYS A 53 -9.77 4.34 13.71
C LYS A 53 -9.65 5.79 14.17
N LYS A 54 -8.44 6.22 14.51
CA LYS A 54 -8.19 7.59 14.96
C LYS A 54 -8.53 8.62 13.88
N LYS A 55 -8.29 8.28 12.63
CA LYS A 55 -8.60 9.15 11.50
C LYS A 55 -10.02 8.96 10.96
N ASP A 56 -10.76 8.02 11.52
CA ASP A 56 -12.14 7.74 11.12
C ASP A 56 -12.27 7.36 9.64
N ILE A 57 -11.32 6.59 9.15
CA ILE A 57 -11.36 6.07 7.76
C ILE A 57 -11.36 4.55 7.69
N LEU A 58 -11.62 3.88 8.83
CA LEU A 58 -11.64 2.42 8.84
C LEU A 58 -12.74 1.86 7.93
N ASN A 59 -13.87 2.55 7.83
CA ASN A 59 -15.00 2.09 7.04
C ASN A 59 -14.76 2.14 5.52
N ILE A 60 -13.75 2.87 5.06
CA ILE A 60 -13.36 2.90 3.64
C ILE A 60 -12.02 2.21 3.41
N SER A 61 -11.59 1.43 4.38
CA SER A 61 -10.26 0.79 4.35
C SER A 61 -10.38 -0.71 4.57
N GLU A 62 -9.48 -1.43 3.93
CA GLU A 62 -9.26 -2.84 4.14
C GLU A 62 -7.81 -3.01 4.52
N ILE A 63 -7.49 -3.98 5.38
CA ILE A 63 -6.11 -4.24 5.79
C ILE A 63 -5.75 -5.67 5.40
N VAL A 64 -4.68 -5.80 4.64
CA VAL A 64 -4.06 -7.08 4.35
C VAL A 64 -2.79 -7.16 5.19
N HIS A 65 -2.80 -8.05 6.18
CA HIS A 65 -1.67 -8.18 7.09
C HIS A 65 -0.44 -8.71 6.38
N THR A 66 0.68 -8.03 6.56
CA THR A 66 1.99 -8.48 6.11
C THR A 66 3.00 -8.26 7.22
N GLU A 67 4.06 -9.08 7.24
CA GLU A 67 5.10 -8.95 8.25
C GLU A 67 6.45 -8.59 7.67
N GLN A 68 6.62 -8.79 6.38
CA GLN A 68 7.89 -8.54 5.71
C GLN A 68 7.93 -7.12 5.15
N VAL A 69 9.01 -6.41 5.37
CA VAL A 69 9.21 -5.03 4.90
C VAL A 69 10.51 -4.96 4.11
N ILE A 70 10.47 -4.27 2.96
CA ILE A 70 11.67 -4.00 2.18
C ILE A 70 12.29 -2.70 2.69
N THR A 71 13.42 -2.82 3.39
CA THR A 71 14.12 -1.66 3.89
C THR A 71 15.00 -1.04 2.81
N ASN A 72 15.48 0.19 3.04
CA ASN A 72 16.24 0.94 2.02
C ASN A 72 17.59 0.33 1.66
N ASP A 73 18.15 -0.53 2.52
CA ASP A 73 19.41 -1.19 2.26
C ASP A 73 19.30 -2.44 1.39
N ILE A 74 18.08 -2.89 1.09
CA ILE A 74 17.86 -4.09 0.28
C ILE A 74 18.03 -3.73 -1.20
N LYS A 75 18.85 -4.50 -1.91
CA LYS A 75 19.03 -4.31 -3.35
C LYS A 75 17.75 -4.65 -4.09
N PRO A 76 17.36 -3.86 -5.11
CA PRO A 76 16.11 -4.08 -5.84
C PRO A 76 15.94 -5.49 -6.40
N THR A 77 17.00 -6.11 -6.92
CA THR A 77 16.91 -7.49 -7.46
C THR A 77 16.70 -8.51 -6.36
N ILE A 78 17.24 -8.27 -5.17
CA ILE A 78 17.01 -9.13 -4.01
C ILE A 78 15.57 -8.97 -3.52
N ALA A 79 15.07 -7.73 -3.49
CA ALA A 79 13.69 -7.45 -3.11
C ALA A 79 12.72 -8.22 -4.03
N LEU A 80 12.96 -8.19 -5.32
CA LEU A 80 12.11 -8.90 -6.29
C LEU A 80 12.08 -10.41 -6.04
N ARG A 81 13.23 -11.00 -5.69
CA ARG A 81 13.33 -12.45 -5.55
C ARG A 81 12.94 -12.98 -4.17
N LYS A 82 13.27 -12.23 -3.12
CA LYS A 82 13.18 -12.75 -1.74
C LYS A 82 12.15 -12.06 -0.87
N PHE A 83 11.55 -10.97 -1.32
CA PHE A 83 10.62 -10.18 -0.51
C PHE A 83 9.20 -10.20 -1.09
N ARG A 84 8.78 -11.35 -1.57
CA ARG A 84 7.47 -11.51 -2.22
C ARG A 84 6.30 -11.42 -1.24
N LYS A 85 6.56 -11.55 0.04
CA LYS A 85 5.54 -11.41 1.09
C LYS A 85 5.54 -10.04 1.75
N SER A 86 6.33 -9.12 1.22
CA SER A 86 6.42 -7.77 1.78
C SER A 86 5.17 -6.95 1.49
N SER A 87 4.96 -5.92 2.30
CA SER A 87 3.87 -4.98 2.09
C SER A 87 3.95 -4.34 0.70
N MET A 88 5.13 -3.95 0.25
CA MET A 88 5.32 -3.37 -1.07
C MET A 88 4.95 -4.36 -2.20
N PHE A 89 5.48 -5.58 -2.13
CA PHE A 89 5.23 -6.56 -3.19
C PHE A 89 3.73 -6.90 -3.27
N LYS A 90 3.10 -7.13 -2.13
CA LYS A 90 1.67 -7.45 -2.09
C LYS A 90 0.80 -6.30 -2.59
N ALA A 91 1.18 -5.07 -2.28
CA ALA A 91 0.46 -3.89 -2.77
C ALA A 91 0.52 -3.81 -4.30
N ILE A 92 1.70 -4.03 -4.88
CA ILE A 92 1.88 -4.03 -6.33
C ILE A 92 1.07 -5.18 -6.96
N GLU A 93 1.12 -6.37 -6.37
CA GLU A 93 0.34 -7.51 -6.85
C GLU A 93 -1.15 -7.20 -6.95
N SER A 94 -1.68 -6.44 -5.98
CA SER A 94 -3.11 -6.11 -5.98
C SER A 94 -3.51 -5.24 -7.15
N VAL A 95 -2.59 -4.40 -7.64
CA VAL A 95 -2.83 -3.63 -8.87
C VAL A 95 -2.77 -4.55 -10.09
N LYS A 96 -1.79 -5.43 -10.12
CA LYS A 96 -1.65 -6.40 -11.22
C LYS A 96 -2.89 -7.27 -11.36
N SER A 97 -3.46 -7.72 -10.25
CA SER A 97 -4.64 -8.59 -10.26
C SER A 97 -5.95 -7.85 -10.49
N GLY A 98 -5.94 -6.52 -10.45
CA GLY A 98 -7.16 -5.71 -10.62
C GLY A 98 -7.92 -5.45 -9.33
N GLU A 99 -7.42 -5.90 -8.18
CA GLU A 99 -8.06 -5.63 -6.90
C GLU A 99 -7.98 -4.15 -6.52
N SER A 100 -6.94 -3.46 -6.98
CA SER A 100 -6.81 -2.03 -6.77
C SER A 100 -6.44 -1.34 -8.08
N ASN A 101 -6.63 -0.03 -8.12
CA ASN A 101 -6.41 0.78 -9.33
C ASN A 101 -5.00 1.37 -9.40
N ALA A 102 -4.40 1.62 -8.25
CA ALA A 102 -3.07 2.23 -8.18
C ALA A 102 -2.40 1.85 -6.88
N VAL A 103 -1.10 2.03 -6.81
CA VAL A 103 -0.30 1.72 -5.61
C VAL A 103 0.49 2.95 -5.18
N VAL A 104 0.59 3.14 -3.87
CA VAL A 104 1.39 4.19 -3.25
C VAL A 104 2.34 3.53 -2.26
N SER A 105 3.60 3.91 -2.31
CA SER A 105 4.61 3.47 -1.35
C SER A 105 5.65 4.56 -1.13
N ASN A 106 6.03 4.76 0.11
CA ASN A 106 7.14 5.63 0.49
C ASN A 106 8.41 4.83 0.78
N GLY A 107 8.44 3.56 0.40
CA GLY A 107 9.55 2.68 0.67
C GLY A 107 10.68 2.79 -0.33
N ASN A 108 11.45 1.72 -0.42
CA ASN A 108 12.63 1.62 -1.28
C ASN A 108 12.25 1.86 -2.76
N THR A 109 12.69 3.00 -3.29
CA THR A 109 12.33 3.43 -4.65
C THR A 109 12.83 2.47 -5.72
N GLY A 110 14.04 1.97 -5.59
CA GLY A 110 14.58 1.01 -6.56
C GLY A 110 13.79 -0.29 -6.58
N ALA A 111 13.43 -0.79 -5.40
CA ALA A 111 12.60 -1.99 -5.29
C ALA A 111 11.22 -1.76 -5.91
N LEU A 112 10.60 -0.61 -5.62
CA LEU A 112 9.30 -0.26 -6.17
C LEU A 112 9.34 -0.27 -7.71
N MET A 113 10.36 0.33 -8.29
CA MET A 113 10.51 0.39 -9.74
C MET A 113 10.74 -1.00 -10.37
N VAL A 114 11.63 -1.79 -9.78
CA VAL A 114 11.95 -3.12 -10.33
C VAL A 114 10.75 -4.07 -10.21
N ILE A 115 10.13 -4.13 -9.05
CA ILE A 115 8.98 -5.00 -8.83
C ILE A 115 7.83 -4.59 -9.75
N SER A 116 7.54 -3.29 -9.82
CA SER A 116 6.46 -2.79 -10.68
C SER A 116 6.72 -3.11 -12.15
N THR A 117 7.94 -2.92 -12.62
CA THR A 117 8.30 -3.20 -14.01
C THR A 117 8.10 -4.67 -14.35
N VAL A 118 8.48 -5.57 -13.44
CA VAL A 118 8.36 -7.01 -13.69
C VAL A 118 6.92 -7.48 -13.59
N LEU A 119 6.19 -7.03 -12.57
CA LEU A 119 4.82 -7.51 -12.34
C LEU A 119 3.79 -6.88 -13.29
N MET A 120 4.02 -5.64 -13.71
CA MET A 120 3.01 -4.89 -14.48
C MET A 120 3.21 -4.96 -15.99
N LYS A 121 4.08 -5.82 -16.45
CA LYS A 121 4.28 -6.02 -17.90
C LYS A 121 3.02 -6.47 -18.60
#